data_38f21ddbaed0e79392c4fdf8977f9408
#
_entry.id   38f21ddbaed0e79392c4fdf8977f9408
#
_cell.length_a   1.000
_cell.length_b   1.000
_cell.length_c   1.000
_cell.angle_alpha   90.00
_cell.angle_beta   90.00
_cell.angle_gamma   90.00
#
_symmetry.space_group_name_H-M   'P 1'
#
loop_
_entity.id
_entity.type
_entity.pdbx_description
1 polymer ?
#
loop_
_entity_poly.entity_id
_entity_poly.type
_entity_poly.pdbx_seq_one_letter_code
_entity_poly.pdbx_strand_id
1 'polypeptide(L)'
;QMCIRDRYQTDEKQYTRWLNQIEKLLEGNRHLTREEIKEEFERTGTIISPHEMNHCMMNAEALGIVCSGAVKNKKQTYALLDERVPKTRDFTKEEALFKLATKYFRSHSPASIDDFIWWSGLSTSDAKNAINLIKNNLLSEKYDSKELYIYNATTYKNSLDENLHLLPAFDEYIISYKDRTHVLPREHYHKAFNN
;
A
#
# COMPACT_ATOMS: atom_id res chain seq x y z
N GLN A 1 -3.73 11.49 -6.10
CA GLN A 1 -2.33 11.78 -6.50
C GLN A 1 -2.11 13.18 -7.09
N MET A 2 -3.16 13.96 -7.34
CA MET A 2 -3.08 15.23 -8.09
C MET A 2 -2.84 16.49 -7.23
N CYS A 3 -2.80 16.42 -5.91
CA CYS A 3 -2.86 17.62 -5.07
C CYS A 3 -1.59 18.04 -4.35
N ILE A 4 -0.54 17.22 -4.36
CA ILE A 4 0.68 17.53 -3.59
C ILE A 4 1.69 18.30 -4.44
N ARG A 5 1.79 17.96 -5.72
CA ARG A 5 2.73 18.57 -6.66
C ARG A 5 2.42 20.04 -6.98
N ASP A 6 1.13 20.40 -7.08
CA ASP A 6 0.66 21.75 -7.43
C ASP A 6 0.71 22.76 -6.27
N ARG A 7 0.74 22.28 -5.04
CA ARG A 7 0.66 23.16 -3.86
C ARG A 7 1.99 23.74 -3.44
N TYR A 8 3.11 23.14 -3.86
CA TYR A 8 4.46 23.54 -3.52
C TYR A 8 5.23 23.75 -4.80
N GLN A 9 5.49 25.02 -5.14
CA GLN A 9 6.27 25.49 -6.31
C GLN A 9 7.77 25.10 -6.24
N THR A 10 8.08 23.92 -5.69
CA THR A 10 9.45 23.43 -5.66
C THR A 10 9.85 23.01 -7.07
N ASP A 11 10.92 23.59 -7.59
CA ASP A 11 11.48 23.26 -8.89
C ASP A 11 11.77 21.74 -8.97
N GLU A 12 11.30 21.09 -10.02
CA GLU A 12 11.49 19.64 -10.25
C GLU A 12 12.98 19.25 -10.23
N LYS A 13 13.85 20.14 -10.70
CA LYS A 13 15.32 19.95 -10.65
C LYS A 13 15.84 19.97 -9.21
N GLN A 14 15.34 20.88 -8.40
CA GLN A 14 15.72 20.96 -6.98
C GLN A 14 15.27 19.71 -6.23
N TYR A 15 14.06 19.24 -6.53
CA TYR A 15 13.51 18.05 -5.93
C TYR A 15 14.33 16.80 -6.26
N THR A 16 14.68 16.62 -7.53
CA THR A 16 15.55 15.52 -7.99
C THR A 16 16.93 15.58 -7.31
N ARG A 17 17.49 16.77 -7.09
CA ARG A 17 18.77 16.92 -6.36
C ARG A 17 18.66 16.44 -4.92
N TRP A 18 17.58 16.76 -4.23
CA TRP A 18 17.35 16.30 -2.86
C TRP A 18 17.21 14.76 -2.78
N LEU A 19 16.48 14.15 -3.70
CA LEU A 19 16.35 12.68 -3.77
C LEU A 19 17.71 12.02 -3.99
N ASN A 20 18.50 12.50 -4.94
CA ASN A 20 19.84 12.00 -5.20
C ASN A 20 20.78 12.18 -4.00
N GLN A 21 20.61 13.27 -3.25
CA GLN A 21 21.38 13.52 -2.04
C GLN A 21 21.00 12.56 -0.91
N ILE A 22 19.71 12.29 -0.73
CA ILE A 22 19.22 11.28 0.23
C ILE A 22 19.79 9.90 -0.11
N GLU A 23 19.74 9.50 -1.38
CA GLU A 23 20.28 8.23 -1.84
C GLU A 23 21.76 8.10 -1.46
N LYS A 24 22.58 9.09 -1.81
CA LYS A 24 24.02 9.10 -1.46
C LYS A 24 24.29 9.09 0.04
N LEU A 25 23.47 9.76 0.83
CA LEU A 25 23.63 9.80 2.28
C LEU A 25 23.37 8.44 2.94
N LEU A 26 22.51 7.64 2.34
CA LEU A 26 22.10 6.34 2.86
C LEU A 26 22.92 5.17 2.30
N GLU A 27 23.78 5.39 1.29
CA GLU A 27 24.68 4.37 0.73
C GLU A 27 25.55 3.70 1.83
N GLY A 28 25.84 2.42 1.62
CA GLY A 28 26.67 1.63 2.53
C GLY A 28 25.90 1.11 3.75
N ASN A 29 24.64 0.77 3.56
CA ASN A 29 23.74 0.22 4.60
C ASN A 29 23.58 1.15 5.81
N ARG A 30 23.59 2.45 5.57
CA ARG A 30 23.36 3.47 6.60
C ARG A 30 21.88 3.58 6.93
N HIS A 31 21.61 3.72 8.23
CA HIS A 31 20.28 3.93 8.76
C HIS A 31 20.24 5.25 9.49
N LEU A 32 19.57 6.26 8.92
CA LEU A 32 19.51 7.61 9.44
C LEU A 32 18.08 8.02 9.80
N THR A 33 17.94 8.72 10.91
CA THR A 33 16.68 9.41 11.25
C THR A 33 16.47 10.61 10.32
N ARG A 34 15.27 11.14 10.30
CA ARG A 34 14.96 12.34 9.51
C ARG A 34 15.77 13.55 9.98
N GLU A 35 16.00 13.66 11.27
CA GLU A 35 16.83 14.72 11.86
C GLU A 35 18.29 14.59 11.40
N GLU A 36 18.86 13.38 11.43
CA GLU A 36 20.23 13.14 10.96
C GLU A 36 20.38 13.44 9.46
N ILE A 37 19.39 13.09 8.63
CA ILE A 37 19.38 13.44 7.19
C ILE A 37 19.37 14.96 7.03
N LYS A 38 18.56 15.67 7.82
CA LYS A 38 18.49 17.13 7.77
C LYS A 38 19.81 17.78 8.19
N GLU A 39 20.45 17.31 9.25
CA GLU A 39 21.76 17.79 9.69
C GLU A 39 22.83 17.60 8.60
N GLU A 40 22.83 16.47 7.90
CA GLU A 40 23.74 16.23 6.78
C GLU A 40 23.44 17.16 5.59
N PHE A 41 22.18 17.48 5.31
CA PHE A 41 21.82 18.48 4.30
C PHE A 41 22.37 19.86 4.67
N GLU A 42 22.19 20.32 5.90
CA GLU A 42 22.71 21.59 6.40
C GLU A 42 24.25 21.62 6.32
N ARG A 43 24.92 20.52 6.67
CA ARG A 43 26.38 20.38 6.57
C ARG A 43 26.92 20.52 5.14
N THR A 44 26.14 20.08 4.14
CA THR A 44 26.49 20.21 2.72
C THR A 44 26.00 21.51 2.08
N GLY A 45 25.46 22.45 2.89
CA GLY A 45 24.94 23.73 2.41
C GLY A 45 23.57 23.66 1.75
N THR A 46 22.86 22.52 1.87
CA THR A 46 21.51 22.38 1.34
C THR A 46 20.50 22.87 2.38
N ILE A 47 19.78 23.94 2.02
CA ILE A 47 18.70 24.48 2.86
C ILE A 47 17.40 23.79 2.44
N ILE A 48 16.74 23.13 3.40
CA ILE A 48 15.44 22.47 3.21
C ILE A 48 14.57 22.70 4.46
N SER A 49 13.36 23.15 4.25
CA SER A 49 12.40 23.31 5.35
C SER A 49 11.93 21.95 5.89
N PRO A 50 11.46 21.87 7.15
CA PRO A 50 10.91 20.62 7.70
C PRO A 50 9.77 20.02 6.87
N HIS A 51 8.97 20.89 6.25
CA HIS A 51 7.85 20.49 5.40
C HIS A 51 8.34 19.87 4.08
N GLU A 52 9.28 20.51 3.39
CA GLU A 52 9.89 20.01 2.17
C GLU A 52 10.63 18.69 2.41
N MET A 53 11.36 18.59 3.52
CA MET A 53 12.01 17.34 3.93
C MET A 53 10.98 16.21 4.10
N ASN A 54 9.85 16.48 4.77
CA ASN A 54 8.80 15.49 4.95
C ASN A 54 8.25 15.01 3.61
N HIS A 55 7.96 15.92 2.69
CA HIS A 55 7.51 15.58 1.34
C HIS A 55 8.57 14.82 0.55
N CYS A 56 9.83 15.21 0.66
CA CYS A 56 10.93 14.54 -0.03
C CYS A 56 11.05 13.09 0.44
N MET A 57 10.97 12.84 1.74
CA MET A 57 11.01 11.49 2.30
C MET A 57 9.80 10.64 1.90
N MET A 58 8.57 11.20 1.94
CA MET A 58 7.37 10.48 1.47
C MET A 58 7.47 10.07 -0.01
N ASN A 59 8.04 10.95 -0.84
CA ASN A 59 8.23 10.60 -2.25
C ASN A 59 9.37 9.61 -2.47
N ALA A 60 10.46 9.70 -1.70
CA ALA A 60 11.53 8.72 -1.75
C ALA A 60 11.02 7.30 -1.39
N GLU A 61 10.11 7.20 -0.41
CA GLU A 61 9.41 5.95 -0.09
C GLU A 61 8.47 5.50 -1.23
N ALA A 62 7.67 6.43 -1.77
CA ALA A 62 6.74 6.12 -2.86
C ALA A 62 7.44 5.71 -4.17
N LEU A 63 8.63 6.24 -4.43
CA LEU A 63 9.48 5.87 -5.56
C LEU A 63 10.29 4.60 -5.32
N GLY A 64 10.26 4.04 -4.11
CA GLY A 64 11.03 2.85 -3.76
C GLY A 64 12.54 3.11 -3.66
N ILE A 65 12.97 4.34 -3.43
CA ILE A 65 14.37 4.68 -3.18
C ILE A 65 14.75 4.30 -1.75
N VAL A 66 13.88 4.65 -0.79
CA VAL A 66 14.10 4.37 0.63
C VAL A 66 12.98 3.53 1.22
N CYS A 67 13.27 2.87 2.31
CA CYS A 67 12.30 2.17 3.16
C CYS A 67 12.62 2.43 4.64
N SER A 68 11.76 1.94 5.52
CA SER A 68 12.02 1.95 6.97
C SER A 68 13.31 1.22 7.30
N GLY A 69 14.20 1.87 8.01
CA GLY A 69 15.45 1.31 8.52
C GLY A 69 15.30 0.65 9.89
N ALA A 70 16.41 0.29 10.52
CA ALA A 70 16.44 -0.22 11.89
C ALA A 70 16.10 0.91 12.88
N VAL A 71 15.28 0.62 13.88
CA VAL A 71 14.93 1.58 14.92
C VAL A 71 16.18 1.99 15.70
N LYS A 72 16.42 3.30 15.87
CA LYS A 72 17.53 3.88 16.60
C LYS A 72 17.01 4.76 17.73
N ASN A 73 17.31 4.44 18.97
CA ASN A 73 16.87 5.21 20.14
C ASN A 73 15.35 5.48 20.15
N LYS A 74 14.53 4.47 19.83
CA LYS A 74 13.07 4.56 19.69
C LYS A 74 12.59 5.46 18.54
N LYS A 75 13.48 5.96 17.68
CA LYS A 75 13.15 6.73 16.48
C LYS A 75 13.19 5.85 15.24
N GLN A 76 12.29 6.11 14.32
CA GLN A 76 12.31 5.49 13.00
C GLN A 76 13.48 6.04 12.20
N THR A 77 14.16 5.17 11.46
CA THR A 77 15.21 5.53 10.51
C THR A 77 14.77 5.19 9.09
N TYR A 78 15.52 5.70 8.13
CA TYR A 78 15.41 5.38 6.71
C TYR A 78 16.69 4.67 6.24
N ALA A 79 16.54 3.77 5.28
CA ALA A 79 17.62 3.06 4.63
C ALA A 79 17.32 2.90 3.14
N LEU A 80 18.32 2.64 2.30
CA LEU A 80 18.09 2.33 0.90
C LEU A 80 17.32 1.02 0.75
N LEU A 81 16.27 1.03 -0.06
CA LEU A 81 15.47 -0.16 -0.32
C LEU A 81 16.31 -1.28 -0.93
N ASP A 82 17.13 -0.93 -1.92
CA ASP A 82 17.97 -1.88 -2.66
C ASP A 82 19.07 -2.55 -1.84
N GLU A 83 19.51 -1.90 -0.75
CA GLU A 83 20.50 -2.48 0.18
C GLU A 83 19.84 -3.31 1.29
N ARG A 84 18.63 -2.90 1.72
CA ARG A 84 17.94 -3.52 2.85
C ARG A 84 17.07 -4.72 2.45
N VAL A 85 16.47 -4.68 1.28
CA VAL A 85 15.56 -5.72 0.81
C VAL A 85 16.27 -6.59 -0.22
N PRO A 86 16.33 -7.91 -0.01
CA PRO A 86 16.93 -8.81 -0.99
C PRO A 86 16.26 -8.65 -2.36
N LYS A 87 17.08 -8.50 -3.40
CA LYS A 87 16.58 -8.43 -4.78
C LYS A 87 15.85 -9.73 -5.11
N THR A 88 14.60 -9.61 -5.47
CA THR A 88 13.82 -10.70 -6.06
C THR A 88 13.88 -10.59 -7.57
N ARG A 89 13.55 -11.71 -8.27
CA ARG A 89 13.43 -11.63 -9.72
C ARG A 89 12.32 -10.67 -10.11
N ASP A 90 12.50 -10.00 -11.22
CA ASP A 90 11.44 -9.18 -11.80
C ASP A 90 10.28 -10.06 -12.27
N PHE A 91 9.08 -9.60 -12.03
CA PHE A 91 7.86 -10.23 -12.52
C PHE A 91 7.40 -9.55 -13.79
N THR A 92 6.94 -10.35 -14.76
CA THR A 92 6.17 -9.78 -15.85
C THR A 92 4.86 -9.18 -15.31
N LYS A 93 4.24 -8.29 -16.08
CA LYS A 93 2.94 -7.71 -15.69
C LYS A 93 1.89 -8.80 -15.41
N GLU A 94 1.85 -9.84 -16.23
CA GLU A 94 0.92 -10.96 -16.06
C GLU A 94 1.20 -11.74 -14.77
N GLU A 95 2.46 -12.07 -14.49
CA GLU A 95 2.83 -12.74 -13.24
C GLU A 95 2.47 -11.91 -12.00
N ALA A 96 2.68 -10.59 -12.06
CA ALA A 96 2.32 -9.69 -10.99
C ALA A 96 0.80 -9.65 -10.77
N LEU A 97 0.02 -9.51 -11.84
CA LEU A 97 -1.44 -9.52 -11.82
C LEU A 97 -1.99 -10.87 -11.30
N PHE A 98 -1.45 -11.98 -11.78
CA PHE A 98 -1.82 -13.33 -11.31
C PHE A 98 -1.59 -13.45 -9.78
N LYS A 99 -0.41 -13.07 -9.30
CA LYS A 99 -0.06 -13.14 -7.87
C LYS A 99 -0.94 -12.23 -7.02
N LEU A 100 -1.17 -11.00 -7.48
CA LEU A 100 -1.97 -10.01 -6.76
C LEU A 100 -3.41 -10.50 -6.61
N ALA A 101 -4.05 -10.90 -7.71
CA ALA A 101 -5.41 -11.43 -7.69
C ALA A 101 -5.52 -12.71 -6.84
N THR A 102 -4.55 -13.63 -6.97
CA THR A 102 -4.52 -14.85 -6.16
C THR A 102 -4.48 -14.52 -4.66
N LYS A 103 -3.60 -13.59 -4.25
CA LYS A 103 -3.50 -13.20 -2.84
C LYS A 103 -4.78 -12.54 -2.35
N TYR A 104 -5.33 -11.60 -3.13
CA TYR A 104 -6.55 -10.90 -2.76
C TYR A 104 -7.72 -11.87 -2.58
N PHE A 105 -8.06 -12.65 -3.60
CA PHE A 105 -9.22 -13.53 -3.52
C PHE A 105 -9.05 -14.69 -2.51
N ARG A 106 -7.82 -15.11 -2.20
CA ARG A 106 -7.58 -16.08 -1.12
C ARG A 106 -7.93 -15.54 0.26
N SER A 107 -7.75 -14.26 0.49
CA SER A 107 -7.94 -13.63 1.82
C SER A 107 -9.24 -12.83 1.94
N HIS A 108 -9.82 -12.39 0.82
CA HIS A 108 -10.96 -11.47 0.81
C HIS A 108 -12.21 -12.05 0.14
N SER A 109 -12.22 -13.35 -0.21
CA SER A 109 -13.43 -13.97 -0.75
C SER A 109 -14.53 -14.10 0.32
N PRO A 110 -15.79 -13.92 -0.05
CA PRO A 110 -16.31 -13.52 -1.38
C PRO A 110 -16.13 -12.02 -1.64
N ALA A 111 -15.70 -11.65 -2.85
CA ALA A 111 -15.50 -10.27 -3.25
C ALA A 111 -15.87 -10.02 -4.71
N SER A 112 -16.30 -8.81 -5.04
CA SER A 112 -16.58 -8.39 -6.42
C SER A 112 -15.31 -7.86 -7.11
N ILE A 113 -15.42 -7.70 -8.45
CA ILE A 113 -14.36 -7.01 -9.20
C ILE A 113 -14.20 -5.56 -8.73
N ASP A 114 -15.29 -4.90 -8.34
CA ASP A 114 -15.25 -3.52 -7.87
C ASP A 114 -14.49 -3.39 -6.53
N ASP A 115 -14.62 -4.38 -5.65
CA ASP A 115 -13.86 -4.44 -4.41
C ASP A 115 -12.37 -4.63 -4.70
N PHE A 116 -12.04 -5.54 -5.63
CA PHE A 116 -10.66 -5.76 -6.05
C PHE A 116 -10.03 -4.50 -6.69
N ILE A 117 -10.76 -3.78 -7.53
CA ILE A 117 -10.31 -2.49 -8.11
C ILE A 117 -10.09 -1.46 -7.00
N TRP A 118 -11.04 -1.35 -6.07
CA TRP A 118 -10.95 -0.44 -4.94
C TRP A 118 -9.70 -0.67 -4.09
N TRP A 119 -9.47 -1.93 -3.73
CA TRP A 119 -8.35 -2.32 -2.88
C TRP A 119 -6.99 -2.21 -3.60
N SER A 120 -6.90 -2.68 -4.84
CA SER A 120 -5.64 -2.75 -5.58
C SER A 120 -5.23 -1.44 -6.25
N GLY A 121 -6.18 -0.54 -6.53
CA GLY A 121 -5.94 0.65 -7.35
C GLY A 121 -5.69 0.35 -8.84
N LEU A 122 -5.94 -0.88 -9.29
CA LEU A 122 -5.79 -1.28 -10.69
C LEU A 122 -6.80 -0.58 -11.60
N SER A 123 -6.43 -0.43 -12.87
CA SER A 123 -7.41 -0.11 -13.92
C SER A 123 -8.43 -1.24 -14.06
N THR A 124 -9.65 -0.90 -14.51
CA THR A 124 -10.69 -1.91 -14.79
C THR A 124 -10.21 -2.97 -15.78
N SER A 125 -9.40 -2.60 -16.77
CA SER A 125 -8.82 -3.52 -17.75
C SER A 125 -7.85 -4.50 -17.10
N ASP A 126 -6.93 -4.00 -16.26
CA ASP A 126 -5.97 -4.85 -15.57
C ASP A 126 -6.63 -5.76 -14.53
N ALA A 127 -7.67 -5.27 -13.82
CA ALA A 127 -8.43 -6.08 -12.88
C ALA A 127 -9.18 -7.23 -13.57
N LYS A 128 -9.82 -6.96 -14.72
CA LYS A 128 -10.45 -8.02 -15.54
C LYS A 128 -9.45 -9.04 -16.03
N ASN A 129 -8.28 -8.58 -16.49
CA ASN A 129 -7.20 -9.47 -16.90
C ASN A 129 -6.70 -10.35 -15.75
N ALA A 130 -6.48 -9.75 -14.59
CA ALA A 130 -6.05 -10.44 -13.38
C ALA A 130 -7.03 -11.54 -12.94
N ILE A 131 -8.35 -11.27 -12.95
CA ILE A 131 -9.38 -12.26 -12.66
C ILE A 131 -9.38 -13.38 -13.72
N ASN A 132 -9.25 -13.03 -15.01
CA ASN A 132 -9.18 -14.02 -16.07
C ASN A 132 -7.97 -14.96 -15.92
N LEU A 133 -6.82 -14.45 -15.49
CA LEU A 133 -5.63 -15.26 -15.24
C LEU A 133 -5.83 -16.33 -14.15
N ILE A 134 -6.69 -16.05 -13.16
CA ILE A 134 -6.96 -16.97 -12.04
C ILE A 134 -8.35 -17.63 -12.13
N LYS A 135 -9.07 -17.49 -13.25
CA LYS A 135 -10.47 -17.93 -13.39
C LYS A 135 -10.71 -19.40 -13.00
N ASN A 136 -9.73 -20.27 -13.28
CA ASN A 136 -9.84 -21.71 -12.95
C ASN A 136 -9.79 -21.97 -11.43
N ASN A 137 -9.36 -20.98 -10.65
CA ASN A 137 -9.26 -21.03 -9.20
C ASN A 137 -10.43 -20.31 -8.53
N LEU A 138 -11.35 -19.72 -9.31
CA LEU A 138 -12.48 -18.96 -8.80
C LEU A 138 -13.80 -19.67 -9.09
N LEU A 139 -14.67 -19.66 -8.11
CA LEU A 139 -16.11 -19.86 -8.27
C LEU A 139 -16.75 -18.48 -8.38
N SER A 140 -17.78 -18.37 -9.21
CA SER A 140 -18.55 -17.13 -9.38
C SER A 140 -19.99 -17.38 -8.97
N GLU A 141 -20.53 -16.55 -8.09
CA GLU A 141 -21.91 -16.58 -7.65
C GLU A 141 -22.55 -15.20 -7.75
N LYS A 142 -23.84 -15.15 -8.06
CA LYS A 142 -24.60 -13.90 -8.06
C LYS A 142 -25.30 -13.72 -6.71
N TYR A 143 -24.98 -12.63 -6.04
CA TYR A 143 -25.65 -12.22 -4.81
C TYR A 143 -26.12 -10.76 -4.95
N ASP A 144 -27.39 -10.51 -4.70
CA ASP A 144 -28.02 -9.18 -4.81
C ASP A 144 -27.65 -8.43 -6.11
N SER A 145 -27.79 -9.13 -7.25
CA SER A 145 -27.44 -8.64 -8.60
C SER A 145 -25.96 -8.37 -8.86
N LYS A 146 -25.08 -8.67 -7.93
CA LYS A 146 -23.62 -8.56 -8.08
C LYS A 146 -23.00 -9.92 -8.28
N GLU A 147 -21.96 -9.96 -9.13
CA GLU A 147 -21.11 -11.13 -9.27
C GLU A 147 -20.02 -11.11 -8.20
N LEU A 148 -19.99 -12.13 -7.37
CA LEU A 148 -18.98 -12.36 -6.35
C LEU A 148 -18.09 -13.52 -6.72
N TYR A 149 -16.80 -13.34 -6.52
CA TYR A 149 -15.79 -14.36 -6.76
C TYR A 149 -15.33 -14.97 -5.45
N ILE A 150 -15.25 -16.29 -5.41
CA ILE A 150 -14.83 -17.09 -4.25
C ILE A 150 -13.63 -17.93 -4.67
N TYR A 151 -12.53 -17.84 -3.92
CA TYR A 151 -11.35 -18.65 -4.22
C TYR A 151 -11.58 -20.11 -3.82
N ASN A 152 -11.51 -21.01 -4.79
CA ASN A 152 -11.94 -22.42 -4.68
C ASN A 152 -11.16 -23.23 -3.62
N ALA A 153 -9.91 -22.87 -3.33
CA ALA A 153 -9.08 -23.55 -2.33
C ALA A 153 -9.28 -23.01 -0.90
N THR A 154 -10.23 -22.09 -0.68
CA THR A 154 -10.50 -21.55 0.65
C THR A 154 -11.37 -22.54 1.43
N THR A 155 -10.77 -23.21 2.41
CA THR A 155 -11.51 -24.06 3.34
C THR A 155 -12.09 -23.17 4.44
N TYR A 156 -13.38 -22.92 4.37
CA TYR A 156 -14.08 -22.24 5.49
C TYR A 156 -14.23 -23.24 6.62
N LYS A 157 -13.57 -22.98 7.75
CA LYS A 157 -13.94 -23.66 8.98
C LYS A 157 -15.24 -23.00 9.45
N ASN A 158 -16.32 -23.77 9.49
CA ASN A 158 -17.55 -23.38 10.18
C ASN A 158 -17.27 -23.38 11.69
N SER A 159 -16.51 -22.43 12.19
CA SER A 159 -16.50 -22.13 13.61
C SER A 159 -17.63 -21.13 13.83
N LEU A 160 -18.74 -21.60 14.35
CA LEU A 160 -19.79 -20.75 14.94
C LEU A 160 -19.33 -20.15 16.28
N ASP A 161 -18.01 -20.06 16.47
CA ASP A 161 -17.47 -19.43 17.67
C ASP A 161 -17.85 -17.95 17.61
N GLU A 162 -18.67 -17.52 18.54
CA GLU A 162 -19.05 -16.13 18.81
C GLU A 162 -17.80 -15.37 19.30
N ASN A 163 -16.85 -15.16 18.41
CA ASN A 163 -15.64 -14.42 18.73
C ASN A 163 -15.90 -12.92 18.58
N LEU A 164 -15.74 -12.19 19.66
CA LEU A 164 -15.74 -10.74 19.64
C LEU A 164 -14.34 -10.27 19.22
N HIS A 165 -14.27 -9.52 18.10
CA HIS A 165 -13.03 -8.90 17.62
C HIS A 165 -13.09 -7.40 17.83
N LEU A 166 -12.10 -6.84 18.53
CA LEU A 166 -11.88 -5.39 18.61
C LEU A 166 -10.93 -4.99 17.48
N LEU A 167 -11.47 -4.39 16.45
CA LEU A 167 -10.70 -3.96 15.28
C LEU A 167 -10.22 -2.51 15.45
N PRO A 168 -8.98 -2.18 15.04
CA PRO A 168 -8.51 -0.81 15.02
C PRO A 168 -9.20 0.00 13.92
N ALA A 169 -9.07 1.32 13.99
CA ALA A 169 -9.47 2.19 12.89
C ALA A 169 -8.68 1.82 11.62
N PHE A 170 -9.35 1.83 10.47
CA PHE A 170 -8.77 1.45 9.18
C PHE A 170 -8.32 -0.02 9.07
N ASP A 171 -8.97 -0.92 9.81
CA ASP A 171 -8.73 -2.35 9.65
C ASP A 171 -9.16 -2.85 8.28
N GLU A 172 -8.34 -3.75 7.71
CA GLU A 172 -8.58 -4.36 6.38
C GLU A 172 -9.95 -5.04 6.28
N TYR A 173 -10.49 -5.60 7.36
CA TYR A 173 -11.80 -6.22 7.39
C TYR A 173 -12.93 -5.30 6.90
N ILE A 174 -12.79 -3.99 7.14
CA ILE A 174 -13.78 -2.99 6.75
C ILE A 174 -13.36 -2.23 5.49
N ILE A 175 -12.08 -1.84 5.37
CA ILE A 175 -11.64 -0.93 4.32
C ILE A 175 -11.33 -1.61 2.99
N SER A 176 -11.14 -2.93 2.97
CA SER A 176 -10.77 -3.68 1.77
C SER A 176 -11.89 -3.79 0.74
N TYR A 177 -13.12 -3.47 1.11
CA TYR A 177 -14.29 -3.59 0.24
C TYR A 177 -14.83 -2.22 -0.14
N LYS A 178 -15.17 -2.04 -1.42
CA LYS A 178 -15.92 -0.89 -1.91
C LYS A 178 -17.36 -0.93 -1.39
N ASP A 179 -17.97 -2.13 -1.47
CA ASP A 179 -19.27 -2.41 -0.87
C ASP A 179 -19.08 -3.16 0.45
N ARG A 180 -19.33 -2.47 1.53
CA ARG A 180 -19.14 -2.97 2.90
C ARG A 180 -20.37 -3.67 3.49
N THR A 181 -21.44 -3.82 2.72
CA THR A 181 -22.69 -4.42 3.21
C THR A 181 -22.55 -5.88 3.61
N HIS A 182 -21.53 -6.58 3.10
CA HIS A 182 -21.23 -7.97 3.46
C HIS A 182 -20.55 -8.11 4.84
N VAL A 183 -19.85 -7.07 5.27
CA VAL A 183 -19.09 -7.07 6.53
C VAL A 183 -19.76 -6.20 7.61
N LEU A 184 -20.58 -5.23 7.20
CA LEU A 184 -21.29 -4.33 8.11
C LEU A 184 -22.67 -4.02 7.56
N PRO A 185 -23.77 -4.35 8.29
CA PRO A 185 -25.11 -3.95 7.90
C PRO A 185 -25.26 -2.44 7.78
N ARG A 186 -26.04 -1.97 6.79
CA ARG A 186 -26.21 -0.53 6.49
C ARG A 186 -26.69 0.28 7.69
N GLU A 187 -27.51 -0.30 8.54
CA GLU A 187 -28.03 0.32 9.77
C GLU A 187 -26.92 0.72 10.75
N HIS A 188 -25.75 0.12 10.65
CA HIS A 188 -24.58 0.39 11.51
C HIS A 188 -23.54 1.31 10.85
N TYR A 189 -23.71 1.71 9.58
CA TYR A 189 -22.76 2.56 8.86
C TYR A 189 -22.46 3.87 9.59
N HIS A 190 -23.50 4.51 10.16
CA HIS A 190 -23.33 5.75 10.91
C HIS A 190 -22.45 5.60 12.15
N LYS A 191 -22.34 4.40 12.72
CA LYS A 191 -21.47 4.12 13.87
C LYS A 191 -20.00 3.93 13.49
N ALA A 192 -19.76 3.43 12.27
CA ALA A 192 -18.42 3.08 11.82
C ALA A 192 -17.76 4.17 10.95
N PHE A 193 -18.56 5.01 10.27
CA PHE A 193 -18.07 5.92 9.24
C PHE A 193 -18.46 7.39 9.44
N ASN A 194 -19.22 7.73 10.47
CA ASN A 194 -19.47 9.14 10.82
C ASN A 194 -18.37 9.63 11.77
N ASN A 195 -17.49 10.46 11.23
CA ASN A 195 -16.70 11.42 11.98
C ASN A 195 -17.37 12.77 11.93
#